data_094a125dd7162109418ebbd4dbe40738
#
_entry.id   094a125dd7162109418ebbd4dbe40738
#
_cell.length_a   1.000
_cell.length_b   1.000
_cell.length_c   1.000
_cell.angle_alpha   90.00
_cell.angle_beta   90.00
_cell.angle_gamma   90.00
#
_symmetry.space_group_name_H-M   'P 1'
#
loop_
_entity.id
_entity.type
_entity.pdbx_description
1 polymer ?
#
loop_
_entity_poly.entity_id
_entity_poly.type
_entity_poly.pdbx_seq_one_letter_code
_entity_poly.pdbx_strand_id
1 'polypeptide(L)'
;NQTAVLDWKLDGQEADYSEYAAALSEMAAQLVEDGIEKVASGTEEGVRLVVKALISSGVAMSIAGTSRPASGGEHKFSHWLDANCATPALHGEQCGLGSIVTMYLHGGDWKKIRETLATVNAPINAKKLGIDDGIILSAFINSKEIRPQRITILDKSSQKQIEEAVLATGVIG
;
A
#
# COMPACT_ATOMS: atom_id res chain seq x y z
N ASN A 1 0.46 -5.22 -1.43
CA ASN A 1 0.38 -6.07 -2.64
C ASN A 1 -0.96 -5.89 -3.38
N GLN A 2 -2.13 -5.97 -2.70
CA GLN A 2 -3.45 -5.89 -3.35
C GLN A 2 -3.60 -4.60 -4.16
N THR A 3 -3.32 -3.44 -3.58
CA THR A 3 -3.36 -2.13 -4.27
C THR A 3 -2.33 -2.03 -5.39
N ALA A 4 -1.14 -2.59 -5.17
CA ALA A 4 -0.08 -2.59 -6.17
C ALA A 4 -0.45 -3.39 -7.43
N VAL A 5 -1.12 -4.53 -7.27
CA VAL A 5 -1.62 -5.33 -8.40
C VAL A 5 -2.72 -4.60 -9.15
N LEU A 6 -3.64 -3.94 -8.45
CA LEU A 6 -4.67 -3.11 -9.07
C LEU A 6 -4.06 -1.94 -9.87
N ASP A 7 -3.05 -1.28 -9.34
CA ASP A 7 -2.31 -0.23 -10.04
C ASP A 7 -1.57 -0.77 -11.27
N TRP A 8 -0.95 -1.96 -11.16
CA TRP A 8 -0.26 -2.57 -12.28
C TRP A 8 -1.22 -2.90 -13.43
N LYS A 9 -2.40 -3.42 -13.10
CA LYS A 9 -3.46 -3.68 -14.07
C LYS A 9 -4.02 -2.38 -14.67
N LEU A 10 -4.16 -1.32 -13.86
CA LEU A 10 -4.64 -0.01 -14.27
C LEU A 10 -3.71 0.68 -15.29
N ASP A 11 -2.41 0.47 -15.19
CA ASP A 11 -1.41 1.08 -16.08
C ASP A 11 -1.58 0.64 -17.55
N GLY A 12 -2.18 -0.54 -17.78
CA GLY A 12 -2.58 -0.99 -19.11
C GLY A 12 -1.42 -1.30 -20.07
N GLN A 13 -0.20 -1.38 -19.56
CA GLN A 13 0.96 -1.85 -20.35
C GLN A 13 0.93 -3.39 -20.35
N GLU A 14 0.07 -3.97 -21.16
CA GLU A 14 -0.16 -5.42 -21.23
C GLU A 14 1.11 -6.25 -21.41
N ALA A 15 2.10 -5.71 -22.12
CA ALA A 15 3.37 -6.40 -22.37
C ALA A 15 4.15 -6.71 -21.08
N ASP A 16 3.94 -5.94 -20.01
CA ASP A 16 4.66 -6.07 -18.74
C ASP A 16 3.81 -6.73 -17.65
N TYR A 17 2.49 -6.94 -17.87
CA TYR A 17 1.59 -7.52 -16.88
C TYR A 17 1.66 -9.05 -16.89
N SER A 18 1.98 -9.63 -15.74
CA SER A 18 1.97 -11.08 -15.53
C SER A 18 0.84 -11.47 -14.57
N GLU A 19 -0.21 -12.10 -15.09
CA GLU A 19 -1.33 -12.62 -14.29
C GLU A 19 -0.84 -13.59 -13.19
N TYR A 20 0.16 -14.42 -13.52
CA TYR A 20 0.72 -15.36 -12.56
C TYR A 20 1.42 -14.65 -11.39
N ALA A 21 2.25 -13.65 -11.69
CA ALA A 21 2.93 -12.86 -10.65
C ALA A 21 1.93 -12.04 -9.83
N ALA A 22 0.90 -11.48 -10.47
CA ALA A 22 -0.18 -10.77 -9.80
C ALA A 22 -0.94 -11.68 -8.83
N ALA A 23 -1.39 -12.86 -9.29
CA ALA A 23 -2.10 -13.82 -8.45
C ALA A 23 -1.24 -14.29 -7.25
N LEU A 24 0.07 -14.55 -7.47
CA LEU A 24 0.98 -14.93 -6.38
C LEU A 24 1.12 -13.83 -5.34
N SER A 25 1.20 -12.57 -5.78
CA SER A 25 1.31 -11.41 -4.89
C SER A 25 0.01 -11.16 -4.09
N GLU A 26 -1.15 -11.27 -4.74
CA GLU A 26 -2.46 -11.15 -4.09
C GLU A 26 -2.66 -12.26 -3.05
N MET A 27 -2.33 -13.51 -3.41
CA MET A 27 -2.42 -14.64 -2.49
C MET A 27 -1.50 -14.47 -1.28
N ALA A 28 -0.31 -13.91 -1.45
CA ALA A 28 0.60 -13.62 -0.35
C ALA A 28 -0.02 -12.63 0.66
N ALA A 29 -0.69 -11.59 0.17
CA ALA A 29 -1.41 -10.63 1.02
C ALA A 29 -2.61 -11.28 1.71
N GLN A 30 -3.42 -12.05 0.99
CA GLN A 30 -4.60 -12.72 1.53
C GLN A 30 -4.23 -13.69 2.67
N LEU A 31 -3.14 -14.45 2.55
CA LEU A 31 -2.67 -15.34 3.60
C LEU A 31 -2.32 -14.61 4.90
N VAL A 32 -1.76 -13.40 4.79
CA VAL A 32 -1.48 -12.58 5.99
C VAL A 32 -2.77 -12.05 6.61
N GLU A 33 -3.72 -11.59 5.79
CA GLU A 33 -5.03 -11.14 6.27
C GLU A 33 -5.79 -12.26 6.98
N ASP A 34 -5.85 -13.45 6.39
CA ASP A 34 -6.55 -14.61 6.96
C ASP A 34 -5.89 -15.10 8.26
N GLY A 35 -4.59 -14.89 8.41
CA GLY A 35 -3.82 -15.24 9.61
C GLY A 35 -3.52 -14.08 10.54
N ILE A 36 -4.20 -12.94 10.42
CA ILE A 36 -3.82 -11.70 11.10
C ILE A 36 -3.79 -11.82 12.62
N GLU A 37 -4.70 -12.60 13.23
CA GLU A 37 -4.72 -12.84 14.66
C GLU A 37 -3.44 -13.56 15.15
N LYS A 38 -2.91 -14.48 14.34
CA LYS A 38 -1.63 -15.14 14.63
C LYS A 38 -0.47 -14.16 14.54
N VAL A 39 -0.50 -13.25 13.59
CA VAL A 39 0.49 -12.19 13.46
C VAL A 39 0.41 -11.26 14.67
N ALA A 40 -0.80 -10.82 15.04
CA ALA A 40 -1.04 -9.93 16.17
C ALA A 40 -0.59 -10.54 17.52
N SER A 41 -0.69 -11.86 17.67
CA SER A 41 -0.25 -12.56 18.87
C SER A 41 1.27 -12.61 19.06
N GLY A 42 2.07 -12.22 18.05
CA GLY A 42 3.53 -12.21 18.11
C GLY A 42 4.17 -13.59 18.23
N THR A 43 3.43 -14.66 17.90
CA THR A 43 3.93 -16.03 17.97
C THR A 43 4.89 -16.35 16.84
N GLU A 44 5.72 -17.38 17.01
CA GLU A 44 6.60 -17.89 15.96
C GLU A 44 5.81 -18.27 14.69
N GLU A 45 4.61 -18.81 14.85
CA GLU A 45 3.72 -19.16 13.73
C GLU A 45 3.31 -17.91 12.93
N GLY A 46 2.94 -16.81 13.62
CA GLY A 46 2.62 -15.52 12.99
C GLY A 46 3.82 -14.94 12.24
N VAL A 47 5.00 -14.96 12.87
CA VAL A 47 6.23 -14.51 12.19
C VAL A 47 6.54 -15.34 10.95
N ARG A 48 6.44 -16.67 11.05
CA ARG A 48 6.64 -17.57 9.91
C ARG A 48 5.67 -17.29 8.77
N LEU A 49 4.41 -16.97 9.09
CA LEU A 49 3.40 -16.61 8.09
C LEU A 49 3.82 -15.36 7.31
N VAL A 50 4.19 -14.29 8.02
CA VAL A 50 4.66 -13.04 7.39
C VAL A 50 5.90 -13.27 6.54
N VAL A 51 6.89 -14.01 7.04
CA VAL A 51 8.13 -14.31 6.28
C VAL A 51 7.81 -15.08 5.00
N LYS A 52 6.94 -16.08 5.05
CA LYS A 52 6.52 -16.83 3.85
C LYS A 52 5.81 -15.93 2.84
N ALA A 53 4.92 -15.04 3.30
CA ALA A 53 4.24 -14.08 2.43
C ALA A 53 5.22 -13.09 1.77
N LEU A 54 6.21 -12.60 2.52
CA LEU A 54 7.26 -11.73 1.98
C LEU A 54 8.12 -12.45 0.94
N ILE A 55 8.49 -13.71 1.17
CA ILE A 55 9.21 -14.52 0.19
C ILE A 55 8.37 -14.70 -1.07
N SER A 56 7.07 -15.02 -0.93
CA SER A 56 6.16 -15.17 -2.06
C SER A 56 6.03 -13.88 -2.87
N SER A 57 5.95 -12.73 -2.21
CA SER A 57 5.95 -11.41 -2.86
C SER A 57 7.27 -11.16 -3.61
N GLY A 58 8.41 -11.53 -3.02
CA GLY A 58 9.72 -11.45 -3.67
C GLY A 58 9.81 -12.34 -4.91
N VAL A 59 9.28 -13.55 -4.85
CA VAL A 59 9.19 -14.46 -6.00
C VAL A 59 8.29 -13.88 -7.10
N ALA A 60 7.14 -13.29 -6.74
CA ALA A 60 6.25 -12.61 -7.69
C ALA A 60 6.99 -11.49 -8.44
N MET A 61 7.74 -10.65 -7.73
CA MET A 61 8.56 -9.60 -8.34
C MET A 61 9.66 -10.17 -9.26
N SER A 62 10.29 -11.28 -8.86
CA SER A 62 11.32 -11.96 -9.67
C SER A 62 10.74 -12.51 -10.97
N ILE A 63 9.56 -13.14 -10.91
CA ILE A 63 8.85 -13.65 -12.10
C ILE A 63 8.46 -12.51 -13.04
N ALA A 64 7.97 -11.40 -12.48
CA ALA A 64 7.58 -10.23 -13.27
C ALA A 64 8.76 -9.43 -13.84
N GLY A 65 9.98 -9.62 -13.31
CA GLY A 65 11.14 -8.79 -13.65
C GLY A 65 11.00 -7.33 -13.21
N THR A 66 10.05 -7.04 -12.32
CA THR A 66 9.73 -5.70 -11.84
C THR A 66 9.14 -5.76 -10.42
N SER A 67 9.19 -4.64 -9.69
CA SER A 67 8.55 -4.53 -8.37
C SER A 67 7.03 -4.26 -8.42
N ARG A 68 6.42 -4.14 -9.58
CA ARG A 68 4.99 -3.82 -9.75
C ARG A 68 4.04 -4.74 -8.97
N PRO A 69 4.27 -6.05 -8.84
CA PRO A 69 3.39 -6.91 -8.05
C PRO A 69 3.26 -6.51 -6.58
N ALA A 70 4.23 -5.75 -6.05
CA ALA A 70 4.26 -5.36 -4.64
C ALA A 70 4.53 -3.87 -4.41
N SER A 71 4.47 -3.02 -5.45
CA SER A 71 4.82 -1.59 -5.34
C SER A 71 3.97 -0.76 -6.29
N GLY A 72 2.93 -0.16 -5.76
CA GLY A 72 1.97 0.72 -6.43
C GLY A 72 1.98 2.16 -5.89
N GLY A 73 0.81 2.78 -5.84
CA GLY A 73 0.59 4.14 -5.34
C GLY A 73 0.96 4.31 -3.88
N GLU A 74 0.74 3.30 -3.05
CA GLU A 74 1.14 3.28 -1.64
C GLU A 74 2.66 3.44 -1.46
N HIS A 75 3.46 2.89 -2.38
CA HIS A 75 4.91 3.06 -2.37
C HIS A 75 5.33 4.43 -2.91
N LYS A 76 4.62 4.97 -3.91
CA LYS A 76 4.88 6.34 -4.38
C LYS A 76 4.64 7.35 -3.24
N PHE A 77 3.56 7.19 -2.49
CA PHE A 77 3.26 7.96 -1.29
C PHE A 77 4.38 7.85 -0.24
N SER A 78 4.81 6.64 0.09
CA SER A 78 5.89 6.40 1.05
C SER A 78 7.21 7.03 0.61
N HIS A 79 7.62 6.85 -0.63
CA HIS A 79 8.86 7.43 -1.16
C HIS A 79 8.82 8.95 -1.22
N TRP A 80 7.65 9.54 -1.44
CA TRP A 80 7.53 10.99 -1.35
C TRP A 80 7.75 11.48 0.08
N LEU A 81 7.21 10.80 1.08
CA LEU A 81 7.47 11.10 2.50
C LEU A 81 8.95 10.93 2.85
N ASP A 82 9.58 9.84 2.41
CA ASP A 82 11.00 9.60 2.64
C ASP A 82 11.88 10.76 2.10
N ALA A 83 11.48 11.36 0.98
CA ALA A 83 12.22 12.45 0.35
C ALA A 83 11.93 13.84 0.91
N ASN A 84 10.73 14.08 1.45
CA ASN A 84 10.23 15.43 1.77
C ASN A 84 9.84 15.64 3.24
N CYS A 85 9.70 14.57 4.03
CA CYS A 85 9.39 14.67 5.46
C CYS A 85 10.70 14.68 6.27
N ALA A 86 10.83 15.62 7.20
CA ALA A 86 12.04 15.72 8.04
C ALA A 86 12.25 14.48 8.93
N THR A 87 11.15 13.88 9.37
CA THR A 87 11.14 12.66 10.20
C THR A 87 10.12 11.68 9.65
N PRO A 88 10.46 10.96 8.56
CA PRO A 88 9.57 9.95 8.01
C PRO A 88 9.39 8.78 8.98
N ALA A 89 8.22 8.15 8.94
CA ALA A 89 7.94 6.93 9.70
C ALA A 89 8.59 5.71 9.02
N LEU A 90 8.41 4.53 9.61
CA LEU A 90 8.88 3.30 8.98
C LEU A 90 8.19 3.07 7.63
N HIS A 91 8.95 2.66 6.63
CA HIS A 91 8.45 2.45 5.27
C HIS A 91 7.19 1.57 5.22
N GLY A 92 7.17 0.45 5.96
CA GLY A 92 6.00 -0.44 6.02
C GLY A 92 4.75 0.22 6.63
N GLU A 93 4.92 1.09 7.61
CA GLU A 93 3.83 1.85 8.23
C GLU A 93 3.26 2.89 7.24
N GLN A 94 4.14 3.60 6.53
CA GLN A 94 3.75 4.53 5.48
C GLN A 94 2.99 3.80 4.35
N CYS A 95 3.52 2.67 3.86
CA CYS A 95 2.84 1.86 2.84
C CYS A 95 1.50 1.31 3.32
N GLY A 96 1.40 0.91 4.60
CA GLY A 96 0.13 0.49 5.20
C GLY A 96 -0.92 1.60 5.13
N LEU A 97 -0.56 2.80 5.57
CA LEU A 97 -1.44 3.98 5.49
C LEU A 97 -1.81 4.31 4.04
N GLY A 98 -0.83 4.28 3.15
CA GLY A 98 -1.02 4.48 1.71
C GLY A 98 -2.00 3.50 1.09
N SER A 99 -1.95 2.22 1.53
CA SER A 99 -2.85 1.17 1.03
C SER A 99 -4.32 1.42 1.37
N ILE A 100 -4.63 2.04 2.52
CA ILE A 100 -6.02 2.38 2.88
C ILE A 100 -6.60 3.35 1.85
N VAL A 101 -5.88 4.44 1.54
CA VAL A 101 -6.35 5.49 0.62
C VAL A 101 -6.38 5.00 -0.83
N THR A 102 -5.33 4.30 -1.27
CA THR A 102 -5.28 3.78 -2.65
C THR A 102 -6.35 2.71 -2.89
N MET A 103 -6.66 1.86 -1.91
CA MET A 103 -7.77 0.90 -2.01
C MET A 103 -9.13 1.61 -2.08
N TYR A 104 -9.34 2.69 -1.30
CA TYR A 104 -10.55 3.51 -1.41
C TYR A 104 -10.72 4.07 -2.83
N LEU A 105 -9.64 4.64 -3.39
CA LEU A 105 -9.66 5.22 -4.73
C LEU A 105 -9.93 4.17 -5.83
N HIS A 106 -9.47 2.93 -5.63
CA HIS A 106 -9.81 1.79 -6.50
C HIS A 106 -11.25 1.29 -6.32
N GLY A 107 -12.01 1.80 -5.34
CA GLY A 107 -13.36 1.33 -5.03
C GLY A 107 -13.41 -0.04 -4.35
N GLY A 108 -12.29 -0.48 -3.76
CA GLY A 108 -12.16 -1.77 -3.08
C GLY A 108 -12.43 -1.68 -1.57
N ASP A 109 -12.24 -2.81 -0.88
CA ASP A 109 -12.51 -2.92 0.57
C ASP A 109 -11.37 -2.33 1.43
N TRP A 110 -11.27 -1.01 1.44
CA TRP A 110 -10.31 -0.27 2.26
C TRP A 110 -10.56 -0.44 3.77
N LYS A 111 -11.81 -0.75 4.17
CA LYS A 111 -12.17 -0.96 5.58
C LYS A 111 -11.50 -2.20 6.12
N LYS A 112 -11.51 -3.29 5.35
CA LYS A 112 -10.81 -4.53 5.69
C LYS A 112 -9.30 -4.30 5.87
N ILE A 113 -8.65 -3.55 4.96
CA ILE A 113 -7.23 -3.20 5.11
C ILE A 113 -7.00 -2.41 6.41
N ARG A 114 -7.84 -1.41 6.68
CA ARG A 114 -7.74 -0.59 7.89
C ARG A 114 -7.91 -1.41 9.18
N GLU A 115 -8.86 -2.33 9.20
CA GLU A 115 -9.11 -3.25 10.32
C GLU A 115 -7.92 -4.20 10.51
N THR A 116 -7.41 -4.79 9.43
CA THR A 116 -6.23 -5.66 9.45
C THR A 116 -5.01 -4.95 10.05
N LEU A 117 -4.72 -3.73 9.61
CA LEU A 117 -3.63 -2.91 10.16
C LEU A 117 -3.87 -2.56 11.64
N ALA A 118 -5.09 -2.23 12.02
CA ALA A 118 -5.43 -1.92 13.40
C ALA A 118 -5.24 -3.13 14.33
N THR A 119 -5.54 -4.35 13.87
CA THR A 119 -5.38 -5.60 14.64
C THR A 119 -3.92 -5.84 15.03
N VAL A 120 -2.96 -5.46 14.21
CA VAL A 120 -1.52 -5.55 14.50
C VAL A 120 -0.93 -4.27 15.10
N ASN A 121 -1.77 -3.34 15.55
CA ASN A 121 -1.37 -2.02 16.08
C ASN A 121 -0.56 -1.15 15.12
N ALA A 122 -0.63 -1.40 13.81
CA ALA A 122 -0.02 -0.52 12.81
C ALA A 122 -0.76 0.83 12.74
N PRO A 123 -0.08 1.92 12.36
CA PRO A 123 -0.72 3.21 12.16
C PRO A 123 -1.81 3.17 11.09
N ILE A 124 -2.99 3.72 11.41
CA ILE A 124 -4.16 3.80 10.51
C ILE A 124 -4.59 5.24 10.23
N ASN A 125 -3.84 6.22 10.71
CA ASN A 125 -4.03 7.65 10.47
C ASN A 125 -2.72 8.42 10.70
N ALA A 126 -2.69 9.66 10.22
CA ALA A 126 -1.56 10.58 10.32
C ALA A 126 -1.06 10.74 11.76
N LYS A 127 -1.98 10.92 12.73
CA LYS A 127 -1.65 11.09 14.15
C LYS A 127 -0.90 9.87 14.71
N LYS A 128 -1.33 8.66 14.40
CA LYS A 128 -0.64 7.42 14.84
C LYS A 128 0.68 7.23 14.11
N LEU A 129 0.76 7.67 12.86
CA LEU A 129 2.01 7.66 12.09
C LEU A 129 3.02 8.70 12.60
N GLY A 130 2.56 9.72 13.36
CA GLY A 130 3.40 10.79 13.89
C GLY A 130 3.76 11.86 12.86
N ILE A 131 2.99 11.99 11.78
CA ILE A 131 3.21 12.96 10.69
C ILE A 131 1.99 13.87 10.60
N ASP A 132 2.23 15.17 10.36
CA ASP A 132 1.17 16.19 10.21
C ASP A 132 0.22 15.88 9.04
N ASP A 133 -1.08 16.14 9.24
CA ASP A 133 -2.14 15.91 8.25
C ASP A 133 -1.87 16.61 6.92
N GLY A 134 -1.32 17.83 6.94
CA GLY A 134 -0.98 18.59 5.73
C GLY A 134 0.17 17.94 4.95
N ILE A 135 1.15 17.36 5.64
CA ILE A 135 2.25 16.61 5.01
C ILE A 135 1.72 15.32 4.39
N ILE A 136 0.85 14.59 5.08
CA ILE A 136 0.19 13.39 4.56
C ILE A 136 -0.61 13.69 3.29
N LEU A 137 -1.44 14.74 3.33
CA LEU A 137 -2.20 15.16 2.14
C LEU A 137 -1.29 15.55 0.98
N SER A 138 -0.24 16.34 1.26
CA SER A 138 0.75 16.74 0.26
C SER A 138 1.45 15.54 -0.36
N ALA A 139 1.78 14.52 0.44
CA ALA A 139 2.40 13.29 -0.03
C ALA A 139 1.50 12.52 -1.02
N PHE A 140 0.19 12.41 -0.75
CA PHE A 140 -0.74 11.77 -1.70
C PHE A 140 -0.87 12.57 -3.00
N ILE A 141 -1.00 13.91 -2.92
CA ILE A 141 -1.18 14.77 -4.10
C ILE A 141 0.07 14.76 -5.00
N ASN A 142 1.26 14.84 -4.38
CA ASN A 142 2.52 14.96 -5.12
C ASN A 142 3.25 13.63 -5.37
N SER A 143 2.69 12.51 -4.91
CA SER A 143 3.25 11.17 -5.13
C SER A 143 3.50 10.84 -6.61
N LYS A 144 2.75 11.47 -7.53
CA LYS A 144 2.92 11.36 -8.99
C LYS A 144 4.31 11.80 -9.48
N GLU A 145 5.03 12.62 -8.71
CA GLU A 145 6.41 13.03 -9.01
C GLU A 145 7.40 11.88 -8.82
N ILE A 146 7.02 10.90 -8.01
CA ILE A 146 7.82 9.70 -7.76
C ILE A 146 7.57 8.70 -8.89
N ARG A 147 8.63 8.38 -9.64
CA ARG A 147 8.59 7.44 -10.76
C ARG A 147 7.42 7.76 -11.72
N PRO A 148 7.43 8.92 -12.39
CA PRO A 148 6.31 9.40 -13.20
C PRO A 148 5.94 8.48 -14.38
N GLN A 149 6.87 7.60 -14.79
CA GLN A 149 6.63 6.58 -15.82
C GLN A 149 5.75 5.41 -15.32
N ARG A 150 5.51 5.30 -14.01
CA ARG A 150 4.70 4.24 -13.40
C ARG A 150 3.34 4.82 -13.03
N ILE A 151 2.33 4.50 -13.80
CA ILE A 151 0.96 4.97 -13.57
C ILE A 151 0.30 4.17 -12.45
N THR A 152 -0.36 4.89 -11.54
CA THR A 152 -1.11 4.35 -10.40
C THR A 152 -2.45 5.05 -10.28
N ILE A 153 -3.31 4.61 -9.37
CA ILE A 153 -4.59 5.27 -9.11
C ILE A 153 -4.40 6.72 -8.67
N LEU A 154 -3.30 7.06 -7.99
CA LEU A 154 -3.01 8.43 -7.58
C LEU A 154 -2.75 9.35 -8.78
N ASP A 155 -2.15 8.81 -9.86
CA ASP A 155 -1.93 9.57 -11.10
C ASP A 155 -3.24 9.80 -11.87
N LYS A 156 -4.21 8.91 -11.73
CA LYS A 156 -5.54 8.99 -12.37
C LYS A 156 -6.55 9.79 -11.57
N SER A 157 -6.28 10.06 -10.29
CA SER A 157 -7.19 10.79 -9.41
C SER A 157 -6.92 12.29 -9.43
N SER A 158 -7.99 13.08 -9.46
CA SER A 158 -7.90 14.52 -9.24
C SER A 158 -7.54 14.84 -7.79
N GLN A 159 -6.99 16.02 -7.54
CA GLN A 159 -6.70 16.49 -6.19
C GLN A 159 -7.94 16.38 -5.27
N LYS A 160 -9.11 16.81 -5.77
CA LYS A 160 -10.36 16.72 -5.01
C LYS A 160 -10.72 15.30 -4.59
N GLN A 161 -10.55 14.32 -5.50
CA GLN A 161 -10.80 12.91 -5.16
C GLN A 161 -9.82 12.40 -4.10
N ILE A 162 -8.56 12.82 -4.14
CA ILE A 162 -7.56 12.48 -3.12
C ILE A 162 -7.94 13.10 -1.77
N GLU A 163 -8.31 14.39 -1.73
CA GLU A 163 -8.78 15.08 -0.53
C GLU A 163 -10.01 14.39 0.09
N GLU A 164 -10.99 14.02 -0.73
CA GLU A 164 -12.16 13.26 -0.30
C GLU A 164 -11.77 11.88 0.26
N ALA A 165 -10.84 11.19 -0.39
CA ALA A 165 -10.39 9.85 0.01
C ALA A 165 -9.69 9.86 1.38
N VAL A 166 -8.76 10.79 1.62
CA VAL A 166 -8.02 10.85 2.89
C VAL A 166 -8.92 11.20 4.07
N LEU A 167 -9.96 12.03 3.84
CA LEU A 167 -10.98 12.36 4.84
C LEU A 167 -11.95 11.19 5.06
N ALA A 168 -12.51 10.61 3.99
CA ALA A 168 -13.48 9.51 4.07
C ALA A 168 -12.90 8.26 4.73
N THR A 169 -11.60 8.02 4.55
CA THR A 169 -10.91 6.87 5.17
C THR A 169 -10.47 7.15 6.62
N GLY A 170 -10.55 8.40 7.09
CA GLY A 170 -10.07 8.81 8.40
C GLY A 170 -8.54 8.70 8.55
N VAL A 171 -7.83 8.82 7.43
CA VAL A 171 -6.36 8.89 7.42
C VAL A 171 -5.88 10.24 7.91
N ILE A 172 -6.62 11.31 7.61
CA ILE A 172 -6.48 12.64 8.21
C ILE A 172 -7.81 13.08 8.83
N GLY A 173 -7.79 14.03 9.79
CA GLY A 173 -8.97 14.61 10.43
C GLY A 173 -9.05 14.43 11.94
#